data_e6904a6fe41cdeeac26c5b50d0a42ad6
#
_entry.id   e6904a6fe41cdeeac26c5b50d0a42ad6
#
_cell.length_a   1.000
_cell.length_b   1.000
_cell.length_c   1.000
_cell.angle_alpha   90.00
_cell.angle_beta   90.00
_cell.angle_gamma   90.00
#
_symmetry.space_group_name_H-M   'P 1'
#
loop_
_entity.id
_entity.type
_entity.pdbx_description
1 polymer ?
#
loop_
_entity_poly.entity_id
_entity_poly.type
_entity_poly.pdbx_seq_one_letter_code
_entity_poly.pdbx_strand_id
1 'polypeptide(L)'
;DLKTAVEILSKFHGIDISNKNNIKYKYISIHDPYHWIGNFEENYKKIELWSKRYSDLNFSLEILQENYYPKMKRNYEKLPISITHGDFHGGNLIYNEKNHDILSVIDFDTLGISSRICDISYSWLLLCREKRGSFEINQQLSDYFFEEYTKNITFKIDELKMLKSILIMRLMPTPEYLCNLERKRKDYFVNYLKWVRTAINSLDSNLKKIDERFFYE
;
A
#
# COMPACT_ATOMS: atom_id res chain seq x y z
N ASP A 1 14.14 -13.39 7.07
CA ASP A 1 14.19 -14.09 5.80
C ASP A 1 12.97 -13.72 4.95
N LEU A 2 13.21 -13.16 3.75
CA LEU A 2 12.15 -12.69 2.85
C LEU A 2 11.20 -13.83 2.47
N LYS A 3 11.72 -15.02 2.21
CA LYS A 3 10.93 -16.21 1.88
C LYS A 3 9.85 -16.47 2.93
N THR A 4 10.26 -16.61 4.18
CA THR A 4 9.33 -16.91 5.29
C THR A 4 8.31 -15.78 5.49
N ALA A 5 8.73 -14.52 5.34
CA ALA A 5 7.79 -13.39 5.39
C ALA A 5 6.72 -13.47 4.29
N VAL A 6 7.12 -13.77 3.07
CA VAL A 6 6.18 -13.90 1.94
C VAL A 6 5.28 -15.12 2.08
N GLU A 7 5.78 -16.24 2.57
CA GLU A 7 4.97 -17.43 2.89
C GLU A 7 3.91 -17.13 3.96
N ILE A 8 4.27 -16.39 5.00
CA ILE A 8 3.31 -15.97 6.04
C ILE A 8 2.24 -15.08 5.43
N LEU A 9 2.63 -14.06 4.67
CA LEU A 9 1.70 -13.14 4.01
C LEU A 9 0.74 -13.88 3.08
N SER A 10 1.24 -14.82 2.28
CA SER A 10 0.41 -15.61 1.37
C SER A 10 -0.58 -16.51 2.12
N LYS A 11 -0.20 -17.04 3.29
CA LYS A 11 -1.11 -17.81 4.17
C LYS A 11 -2.24 -16.96 4.71
N PHE A 12 -1.97 -15.71 5.12
CA PHE A 12 -3.02 -14.76 5.51
C PHE A 12 -4.04 -14.57 4.38
N HIS A 13 -3.54 -14.34 3.16
CA HIS A 13 -4.39 -14.11 2.00
C HIS A 13 -5.11 -15.38 1.51
N GLY A 14 -4.62 -16.56 1.86
CA GLY A 14 -5.22 -17.85 1.54
C GLY A 14 -6.30 -18.33 2.53
N ILE A 15 -6.54 -17.60 3.62
CA ILE A 15 -7.59 -17.96 4.56
C ILE A 15 -8.95 -17.85 3.88
N ASP A 16 -9.71 -18.93 3.89
CA ASP A 16 -11.05 -18.96 3.30
C ASP A 16 -12.03 -18.10 4.10
N ILE A 17 -12.58 -17.08 3.44
CA ILE A 17 -13.58 -16.18 3.99
C ILE A 17 -14.99 -16.40 3.40
N SER A 18 -15.18 -17.41 2.55
CA SER A 18 -16.43 -17.64 1.80
C SER A 18 -17.63 -17.95 2.69
N ASN A 19 -17.43 -18.54 3.87
CA ASN A 19 -18.48 -18.95 4.80
C ASN A 19 -19.00 -17.84 5.72
N LYS A 20 -18.60 -16.59 5.51
CA LYS A 20 -18.88 -15.51 6.46
C LYS A 20 -19.91 -14.54 5.95
N ASN A 21 -21.17 -15.02 5.76
CA ASN A 21 -22.34 -14.21 5.43
C ASN A 21 -22.63 -13.06 6.42
N ASN A 22 -21.89 -12.95 7.53
CA ASN A 22 -22.08 -11.98 8.60
C ASN A 22 -20.88 -11.05 8.86
N ILE A 23 -19.79 -11.16 8.11
CA ILE A 23 -18.71 -10.17 8.23
C ILE A 23 -19.16 -8.93 7.47
N LYS A 24 -19.86 -8.05 8.17
CA LYS A 24 -20.03 -6.66 7.70
C LYS A 24 -18.61 -6.11 7.56
N TYR A 25 -18.27 -5.67 6.36
CA TYR A 25 -17.01 -4.97 6.00
C TYR A 25 -16.82 -3.72 6.86
N LYS A 26 -16.50 -3.87 8.14
CA LYS A 26 -16.51 -2.78 9.10
C LYS A 26 -15.13 -2.29 9.49
N TYR A 27 -14.08 -2.93 9.00
CA TYR A 27 -12.71 -2.53 9.30
C TYR A 27 -11.89 -2.43 8.02
N ILE A 28 -12.15 -1.35 7.32
CA ILE A 28 -11.22 -0.88 6.31
C ILE A 28 -10.11 -0.20 7.09
N SER A 29 -8.90 -0.72 6.96
CA SER A 29 -7.70 -0.10 7.54
C SER A 29 -7.66 1.38 7.18
N ILE A 30 -7.21 2.22 8.12
CA ILE A 30 -6.95 3.64 7.86
C ILE A 30 -5.96 3.85 6.70
N HIS A 31 -5.23 2.80 6.35
CA HIS A 31 -4.29 2.75 5.23
C HIS A 31 -4.91 2.18 3.95
N ASP A 32 -6.18 1.76 3.98
CA ASP A 32 -6.84 1.22 2.78
C ASP A 32 -7.14 2.36 1.79
N PRO A 33 -6.74 2.21 0.52
CA PRO A 33 -7.09 3.16 -0.54
C PRO A 33 -8.59 3.44 -0.67
N TYR A 34 -9.44 2.56 -0.14
CA TYR A 34 -10.89 2.75 -0.14
C TYR A 34 -11.33 4.05 0.53
N HIS A 35 -10.61 4.52 1.54
CA HIS A 35 -10.87 5.85 2.13
C HIS A 35 -10.80 6.98 1.10
N TRP A 36 -9.93 6.81 0.10
CA TRP A 36 -9.85 7.74 -1.01
C TRP A 36 -10.87 7.44 -2.11
N ILE A 37 -11.10 6.16 -2.45
CA ILE A 37 -11.96 5.76 -3.57
C ILE A 37 -13.42 6.10 -3.27
N GLY A 38 -13.91 5.75 -2.09
CA GLY A 38 -15.31 5.95 -1.69
C GLY A 38 -15.68 7.41 -1.45
N ASN A 39 -14.71 8.24 -1.02
CA ASN A 39 -14.94 9.64 -0.64
C ASN A 39 -14.00 10.61 -1.38
N PHE A 40 -13.56 10.25 -2.58
CA PHE A 40 -12.53 11.02 -3.29
C PHE A 40 -12.90 12.49 -3.46
N GLU A 41 -14.08 12.79 -3.97
CA GLU A 41 -14.51 14.15 -4.24
C GLU A 41 -14.56 15.00 -2.96
N GLU A 42 -15.02 14.42 -1.86
CA GLU A 42 -15.08 15.10 -0.58
C GLU A 42 -13.68 15.33 0.00
N ASN A 43 -12.86 14.28 0.01
CA ASN A 43 -11.48 14.35 0.49
C ASN A 43 -10.64 15.30 -0.35
N TYR A 44 -10.80 15.26 -1.67
CA TYR A 44 -10.11 16.16 -2.58
C TYR A 44 -10.44 17.63 -2.27
N LYS A 45 -11.72 17.98 -2.15
CA LYS A 45 -12.16 19.35 -1.79
C LYS A 45 -11.58 19.81 -0.46
N LYS A 46 -11.55 18.95 0.54
CA LYS A 46 -10.97 19.28 1.85
C LYS A 46 -9.47 19.54 1.73
N ILE A 47 -8.74 18.71 0.99
CA ILE A 47 -7.28 18.84 0.83
C ILE A 47 -6.92 20.00 -0.11
N GLU A 48 -7.74 20.32 -1.09
CA GLU A 48 -7.51 21.44 -2.02
C GLU A 48 -7.29 22.77 -1.29
N LEU A 49 -7.88 22.96 -0.12
CA LEU A 49 -7.65 24.15 0.70
C LEU A 49 -6.19 24.24 1.20
N TRP A 50 -5.58 23.12 1.51
CA TRP A 50 -4.15 23.07 1.86
C TRP A 50 -3.25 23.13 0.63
N SER A 51 -3.65 22.51 -0.48
CA SER A 51 -2.85 22.50 -1.70
C SER A 51 -2.56 23.91 -2.23
N LYS A 52 -3.49 24.84 -2.06
CA LYS A 52 -3.29 26.26 -2.39
C LYS A 52 -2.16 26.94 -1.59
N ARG A 53 -1.80 26.38 -0.44
CA ARG A 53 -0.71 26.87 0.43
C ARG A 53 0.57 26.06 0.32
N TYR A 54 0.46 24.80 -0.09
CA TYR A 54 1.56 23.83 -0.08
C TYR A 54 1.70 23.15 -1.45
N SER A 55 2.66 23.62 -2.25
CA SER A 55 2.89 23.14 -3.63
C SER A 55 3.19 21.65 -3.71
N ASP A 56 3.83 21.08 -2.69
CA ASP A 56 4.12 19.63 -2.64
C ASP A 56 2.84 18.80 -2.54
N LEU A 57 1.83 19.30 -1.84
CA LEU A 57 0.53 18.65 -1.75
C LEU A 57 -0.28 18.82 -3.02
N ASN A 58 -0.25 20.00 -3.65
CA ASN A 58 -0.90 20.26 -4.93
C ASN A 58 -0.42 19.28 -6.00
N PHE A 59 0.88 19.16 -6.15
CA PHE A 59 1.50 18.21 -7.07
C PHE A 59 1.01 16.78 -6.84
N SER A 60 0.99 16.33 -5.58
CA SER A 60 0.57 14.98 -5.22
C SER A 60 -0.91 14.74 -5.55
N LEU A 61 -1.77 15.74 -5.34
CA LEU A 61 -3.20 15.66 -5.67
C LEU A 61 -3.46 15.60 -7.17
N GLU A 62 -2.76 16.42 -7.95
CA GLU A 62 -2.89 16.44 -9.42
C GLU A 62 -2.56 15.06 -10.01
N ILE A 63 -1.42 14.49 -9.62
CA ILE A 63 -1.03 13.14 -10.07
C ILE A 63 -2.06 12.09 -9.65
N LEU A 64 -2.57 12.16 -8.41
CA LEU A 64 -3.57 11.23 -7.92
C LEU A 64 -4.85 11.31 -8.76
N GLN A 65 -5.35 12.52 -9.01
CA GLN A 65 -6.57 12.77 -9.72
C GLN A 65 -6.49 12.33 -11.20
N GLU A 66 -5.39 12.66 -11.87
CA GLU A 66 -5.25 12.43 -13.30
C GLU A 66 -4.91 10.98 -13.63
N ASN A 67 -3.99 10.39 -12.89
CA ASN A 67 -3.36 9.13 -13.27
C ASN A 67 -3.87 7.90 -12.51
N TYR A 68 -4.26 8.04 -11.24
CA TYR A 68 -4.52 6.89 -10.37
C TYR A 68 -5.97 6.72 -9.98
N TYR A 69 -6.66 7.77 -9.56
CA TYR A 69 -8.03 7.68 -9.12
C TYR A 69 -9.00 7.10 -10.17
N PRO A 70 -8.95 7.48 -11.46
CA PRO A 70 -9.85 6.92 -12.47
C PRO A 70 -9.68 5.41 -12.66
N LYS A 71 -8.46 4.90 -12.55
CA LYS A 71 -8.17 3.45 -12.60
C LYS A 71 -8.76 2.75 -11.38
N MET A 72 -8.51 3.30 -10.19
CA MET A 72 -9.00 2.75 -8.94
C MET A 72 -10.52 2.70 -8.91
N LYS A 73 -11.19 3.80 -9.21
CA LYS A 73 -12.66 3.88 -9.23
C LYS A 73 -13.31 2.81 -10.10
N ARG A 74 -12.71 2.47 -11.24
CA ARG A 74 -13.26 1.47 -12.18
C ARG A 74 -13.03 0.03 -11.77
N ASN A 75 -11.95 -0.26 -11.07
CA ASN A 75 -11.45 -1.62 -10.93
C ASN A 75 -11.34 -2.13 -9.49
N TYR A 76 -11.31 -1.24 -8.49
CA TYR A 76 -11.02 -1.63 -7.11
C TYR A 76 -12.00 -2.67 -6.56
N GLU A 77 -13.30 -2.48 -6.78
CA GLU A 77 -14.34 -3.40 -6.28
C GLU A 77 -14.32 -4.79 -6.93
N LYS A 78 -13.60 -4.93 -8.05
CA LYS A 78 -13.45 -6.22 -8.76
C LYS A 78 -12.26 -7.02 -8.27
N LEU A 79 -11.42 -6.42 -7.44
CA LEU A 79 -10.21 -7.06 -6.94
C LEU A 79 -10.54 -8.15 -5.92
N PRO A 80 -9.78 -9.25 -5.90
CA PRO A 80 -9.95 -10.28 -4.89
C PRO A 80 -9.77 -9.74 -3.47
N ILE A 81 -10.67 -10.10 -2.60
CA ILE A 81 -10.62 -9.75 -1.17
C ILE A 81 -10.08 -10.92 -0.35
N SER A 82 -9.42 -10.59 0.74
CA SER A 82 -8.88 -11.56 1.69
C SER A 82 -8.80 -10.96 3.09
N ILE A 83 -8.37 -11.75 4.06
CA ILE A 83 -7.86 -11.20 5.32
C ILE A 83 -6.53 -10.52 5.00
N THR A 84 -6.36 -9.28 5.43
CA THR A 84 -5.15 -8.47 5.25
C THR A 84 -4.62 -8.04 6.61
N HIS A 85 -3.30 -8.02 6.76
CA HIS A 85 -2.64 -7.48 7.95
C HIS A 85 -2.77 -5.95 7.99
N GLY A 86 -2.70 -5.32 6.81
CA GLY A 86 -2.80 -3.87 6.64
C GLY A 86 -1.48 -3.12 6.86
N ASP A 87 -0.53 -3.68 7.61
CA ASP A 87 0.79 -3.09 7.85
C ASP A 87 1.89 -4.16 7.96
N PHE A 88 1.92 -5.09 7.01
CA PHE A 88 2.88 -6.19 7.03
C PHE A 88 4.25 -5.75 6.52
N HIS A 89 5.23 -5.67 7.42
CA HIS A 89 6.62 -5.30 7.10
C HIS A 89 7.60 -5.83 8.14
N GLY A 90 8.92 -5.73 7.86
CA GLY A 90 9.96 -6.29 8.73
C GLY A 90 9.97 -5.78 10.17
N GLY A 91 9.44 -4.58 10.45
CA GLY A 91 9.30 -4.05 11.81
C GLY A 91 8.19 -4.72 12.62
N ASN A 92 7.24 -5.39 11.96
CA ASN A 92 6.13 -6.12 12.58
C ASN A 92 6.38 -7.64 12.61
N LEU A 93 7.63 -8.06 12.40
CA LEU A 93 8.08 -9.45 12.49
C LEU A 93 9.06 -9.61 13.63
N ILE A 94 8.81 -10.57 14.51
CA ILE A 94 9.72 -10.95 15.58
C ILE A 94 10.65 -12.05 15.08
N TYR A 95 11.95 -11.82 15.21
CA TYR A 95 12.98 -12.73 14.74
C TYR A 95 13.68 -13.43 15.89
N ASN A 96 14.09 -14.66 15.65
CA ASN A 96 15.02 -15.36 16.50
C ASN A 96 16.43 -14.75 16.31
N GLU A 97 17.06 -14.31 17.40
CA GLU A 97 18.39 -13.65 17.35
C GLU A 97 19.50 -14.58 16.83
N LYS A 98 19.35 -15.90 16.97
CA LYS A 98 20.41 -16.85 16.63
C LYS A 98 20.41 -17.28 15.17
N ASN A 99 19.22 -17.49 14.59
CA ASN A 99 19.09 -18.07 13.25
C ASN A 99 18.26 -17.18 12.30
N HIS A 100 17.79 -16.04 12.79
CA HIS A 100 16.95 -15.07 12.04
C HIS A 100 15.62 -15.63 11.53
N ASP A 101 15.14 -16.75 12.08
CA ASP A 101 13.80 -17.25 11.76
C ASP A 101 12.72 -16.31 12.29
N ILE A 102 11.64 -16.18 11.55
CA ILE A 102 10.47 -15.41 11.99
C ILE A 102 9.69 -16.25 13.00
N LEU A 103 9.60 -15.75 14.23
CA LEU A 103 8.89 -16.40 15.34
C LEU A 103 7.42 -15.98 15.40
N SER A 104 7.12 -14.73 15.06
CA SER A 104 5.77 -14.17 15.19
C SER A 104 5.57 -12.95 14.30
N VAL A 105 4.31 -12.68 14.00
CA VAL A 105 3.82 -11.42 13.44
C VAL A 105 3.12 -10.67 14.55
N ILE A 106 3.31 -9.36 14.62
CA ILE A 106 2.72 -8.47 15.63
C ILE A 106 2.05 -7.27 14.96
N ASP A 107 1.38 -6.46 15.76
CA ASP A 107 0.71 -5.21 15.35
C ASP A 107 -0.45 -5.45 14.38
N PHE A 108 -1.47 -6.12 14.91
CA PHE A 108 -2.71 -6.43 14.18
C PHE A 108 -3.77 -5.32 14.26
N ASP A 109 -3.40 -4.10 14.65
CA ASP A 109 -4.35 -2.98 14.80
C ASP A 109 -5.04 -2.62 13.49
N THR A 110 -4.40 -2.94 12.37
CA THR A 110 -4.91 -2.70 11.00
C THR A 110 -5.47 -3.94 10.31
N LEU A 111 -5.55 -5.07 11.04
CA LEU A 111 -6.10 -6.32 10.50
C LEU A 111 -7.54 -6.14 10.03
N GLY A 112 -7.84 -6.60 8.83
CA GLY A 112 -9.17 -6.45 8.27
C GLY A 112 -9.43 -7.34 7.06
N ILE A 113 -10.59 -7.11 6.43
CA ILE A 113 -10.92 -7.68 5.13
C ILE A 113 -10.82 -6.56 4.10
N SER A 114 -9.94 -6.74 3.12
CA SER A 114 -9.66 -5.77 2.09
C SER A 114 -9.17 -6.47 0.82
N SER A 115 -8.94 -5.71 -0.25
CA SER A 115 -8.24 -6.29 -1.40
C SER A 115 -6.81 -6.66 -1.00
N ARG A 116 -6.43 -7.94 -1.21
CA ARG A 116 -5.10 -8.45 -0.85
C ARG A 116 -3.96 -7.68 -1.51
N ILE A 117 -4.20 -7.06 -2.67
CA ILE A 117 -3.18 -6.27 -3.35
C ILE A 117 -2.80 -5.00 -2.56
N CYS A 118 -3.67 -4.52 -1.66
CA CYS A 118 -3.35 -3.42 -0.75
C CYS A 118 -2.24 -3.82 0.22
N ASP A 119 -2.33 -5.03 0.75
CA ASP A 119 -1.32 -5.58 1.66
C ASP A 119 -0.03 -5.93 0.90
N ILE A 120 -0.18 -6.59 -0.25
CA ILE A 120 0.93 -6.99 -1.11
C ILE A 120 1.75 -5.77 -1.56
N SER A 121 1.10 -4.71 -2.05
CA SER A 121 1.81 -3.55 -2.59
C SER A 121 2.69 -2.86 -1.56
N TYR A 122 2.20 -2.74 -0.34
CA TYR A 122 2.94 -2.10 0.74
C TYR A 122 4.03 -3.00 1.32
N SER A 123 3.70 -4.27 1.55
CA SER A 123 4.68 -5.27 2.01
C SER A 123 5.83 -5.40 1.02
N TRP A 124 5.53 -5.50 -0.27
CA TRP A 124 6.51 -5.53 -1.33
C TRP A 124 7.43 -4.30 -1.31
N LEU A 125 6.87 -3.09 -1.25
CA LEU A 125 7.68 -1.87 -1.14
C LEU A 125 8.64 -1.93 0.06
N LEU A 126 8.13 -2.30 1.24
CA LEU A 126 8.92 -2.24 2.46
C LEU A 126 9.94 -3.38 2.62
N LEU A 127 9.64 -4.56 2.06
CA LEU A 127 10.51 -5.73 2.12
C LEU A 127 11.54 -5.78 0.98
N CYS A 128 11.23 -5.16 -0.17
CA CYS A 128 12.08 -5.24 -1.37
C CYS A 128 12.81 -3.93 -1.70
N ARG A 129 12.73 -2.90 -0.87
CA ARG A 129 13.46 -1.64 -1.11
C ARG A 129 14.97 -1.81 -0.90
N GLU A 130 15.77 -1.04 -1.65
CA GLU A 130 17.24 -1.07 -1.56
C GLU A 130 17.77 -0.78 -0.17
N LYS A 131 17.14 0.14 0.55
CA LYS A 131 17.48 0.50 1.93
C LYS A 131 16.31 1.11 2.67
N ARG A 132 16.34 1.08 3.99
CA ARG A 132 15.34 1.72 4.84
C ARG A 132 15.17 3.20 4.47
N GLY A 133 13.91 3.61 4.22
CA GLY A 133 13.57 4.99 3.84
C GLY A 133 13.71 5.29 2.33
N SER A 134 14.22 4.34 1.51
CA SER A 134 14.21 4.45 0.05
C SER A 134 12.87 4.02 -0.52
N PHE A 135 12.54 4.57 -1.70
CA PHE A 135 11.46 4.11 -2.59
C PHE A 135 12.01 3.38 -3.82
N GLU A 136 13.32 3.13 -3.85
CA GLU A 136 13.96 2.33 -4.88
C GLU A 136 13.80 0.86 -4.54
N ILE A 137 13.33 0.09 -5.50
CA ILE A 137 13.10 -1.35 -5.34
C ILE A 137 14.32 -2.12 -5.81
N ASN A 138 14.81 -3.01 -4.97
CA ASN A 138 15.78 -4.03 -5.37
C ASN A 138 15.10 -5.06 -6.25
N GLN A 139 15.54 -5.15 -7.50
CA GLN A 139 14.87 -5.98 -8.49
C GLN A 139 14.93 -7.48 -8.15
N GLN A 140 16.06 -7.96 -7.65
CA GLN A 140 16.21 -9.37 -7.28
C GLN A 140 15.29 -9.75 -6.11
N LEU A 141 15.18 -8.88 -5.11
CA LEU A 141 14.23 -9.10 -3.99
C LEU A 141 12.79 -9.04 -4.47
N SER A 142 12.47 -8.14 -5.41
CA SER A 142 11.15 -8.03 -6.00
C SER A 142 10.75 -9.29 -6.77
N ASP A 143 11.62 -9.75 -7.66
CA ASP A 143 11.38 -10.96 -8.45
C ASP A 143 11.17 -12.17 -7.52
N TYR A 144 12.02 -12.30 -6.51
CA TYR A 144 11.92 -13.35 -5.50
C TYR A 144 10.65 -13.26 -4.66
N PHE A 145 10.22 -12.05 -4.28
CA PHE A 145 8.95 -11.84 -3.56
C PHE A 145 7.76 -12.39 -4.33
N PHE A 146 7.64 -12.01 -5.60
CA PHE A 146 6.52 -12.45 -6.43
C PHE A 146 6.59 -13.94 -6.76
N GLU A 147 7.78 -14.48 -7.02
CA GLU A 147 7.98 -15.93 -7.21
C GLU A 147 7.52 -16.73 -5.99
N GLU A 148 7.96 -16.35 -4.78
CA GLU A 148 7.55 -17.04 -3.56
C GLU A 148 6.05 -16.89 -3.27
N TYR A 149 5.50 -15.71 -3.48
CA TYR A 149 4.08 -15.46 -3.25
C TYR A 149 3.19 -16.30 -4.18
N THR A 150 3.56 -16.42 -5.44
CA THR A 150 2.78 -17.15 -6.46
C THR A 150 2.81 -18.67 -6.28
N LYS A 151 3.70 -19.22 -5.48
CA LYS A 151 3.67 -20.65 -5.11
C LYS A 151 2.39 -21.03 -4.34
N ASN A 152 1.82 -20.09 -3.61
CA ASN A 152 0.63 -20.34 -2.79
C ASN A 152 -0.64 -19.70 -3.36
N ILE A 153 -0.52 -18.57 -4.06
CA ILE A 153 -1.65 -17.77 -4.52
C ILE A 153 -1.41 -17.28 -5.95
N THR A 154 -2.35 -17.60 -6.84
CA THR A 154 -2.32 -17.08 -8.21
C THR A 154 -2.87 -15.66 -8.27
N PHE A 155 -2.12 -14.76 -8.89
CA PHE A 155 -2.59 -13.42 -9.21
C PHE A 155 -3.59 -13.43 -10.35
N LYS A 156 -4.62 -12.59 -10.25
CA LYS A 156 -5.36 -12.16 -11.43
C LYS A 156 -4.58 -11.02 -12.08
N ILE A 157 -4.55 -10.98 -13.41
CA ILE A 157 -3.79 -9.96 -14.14
C ILE A 157 -4.20 -8.54 -13.75
N ASP A 158 -5.48 -8.33 -13.45
CA ASP A 158 -5.99 -7.02 -13.03
C ASP A 158 -5.48 -6.59 -11.64
N GLU A 159 -5.08 -7.53 -10.78
CA GLU A 159 -4.48 -7.17 -9.49
C GLU A 159 -3.12 -6.52 -9.68
N LEU A 160 -2.25 -7.14 -10.48
CA LEU A 160 -0.90 -6.60 -10.73
C LEU A 160 -0.97 -5.23 -11.40
N LYS A 161 -1.89 -5.04 -12.36
CA LYS A 161 -2.14 -3.72 -12.98
C LYS A 161 -2.54 -2.63 -11.99
N MET A 162 -3.08 -3.01 -10.84
CA MET A 162 -3.51 -2.07 -9.81
C MET A 162 -2.44 -1.80 -8.73
N LEU A 163 -1.38 -2.60 -8.66
CA LEU A 163 -0.36 -2.54 -7.61
C LEU A 163 0.18 -1.13 -7.39
N LYS A 164 0.63 -0.48 -8.46
CA LYS A 164 1.16 0.89 -8.42
C LYS A 164 0.11 1.91 -7.97
N SER A 165 -1.09 1.84 -8.55
CA SER A 165 -2.17 2.78 -8.22
C SER A 165 -2.56 2.69 -6.75
N ILE A 166 -2.67 1.48 -6.23
CA ILE A 166 -2.98 1.21 -4.82
C ILE A 166 -1.88 1.73 -3.91
N LEU A 167 -0.62 1.45 -4.24
CA LEU A 167 0.51 1.90 -3.44
C LEU A 167 0.57 3.43 -3.35
N ILE A 168 0.40 4.13 -4.46
CA ILE A 168 0.42 5.59 -4.49
C ILE A 168 -0.77 6.19 -3.74
N MET A 169 -1.97 5.64 -3.91
CA MET A 169 -3.13 6.10 -3.14
C MET A 169 -2.97 5.87 -1.64
N ARG A 170 -2.32 4.77 -1.24
CA ARG A 170 -2.03 4.50 0.16
C ARG A 170 -1.09 5.53 0.80
N LEU A 171 -0.18 6.11 0.03
CA LEU A 171 0.74 7.13 0.52
C LEU A 171 0.08 8.51 0.67
N MET A 172 -1.09 8.73 0.08
CA MET A 172 -1.81 9.98 0.22
C MET A 172 -2.43 10.10 1.61
N PRO A 173 -2.14 11.20 2.34
CA PRO A 173 -2.73 11.42 3.65
C PRO A 173 -4.23 11.75 3.54
N THR A 174 -5.01 11.31 4.52
CA THR A 174 -6.40 11.74 4.63
C THR A 174 -6.49 13.19 5.15
N PRO A 175 -7.59 13.90 4.88
CA PRO A 175 -7.80 15.26 5.41
C PRO A 175 -7.70 15.32 6.93
N GLU A 176 -8.22 14.30 7.62
CA GLU A 176 -8.19 14.21 9.09
C GLU A 176 -6.76 14.09 9.61
N TYR A 177 -5.93 13.26 8.93
CA TYR A 177 -4.52 13.12 9.28
C TYR A 177 -3.77 14.45 9.09
N LEU A 178 -3.97 15.12 7.95
CA LEU A 178 -3.36 16.42 7.66
C LEU A 178 -3.74 17.48 8.70
N CYS A 179 -5.03 17.55 9.05
CA CYS A 179 -5.53 18.47 10.06
C CYS A 179 -4.87 18.24 11.44
N ASN A 180 -4.79 16.97 11.84
CA ASN A 180 -4.16 16.61 13.10
C ASN A 180 -2.65 16.92 13.11
N LEU A 181 -1.98 16.65 12.00
CA LEU A 181 -0.55 16.87 11.86
C LEU A 181 -0.20 18.37 11.87
N GLU A 182 -0.91 19.19 11.09
CA GLU A 182 -0.73 20.64 11.04
C GLU A 182 -0.93 21.27 12.43
N ARG A 183 -1.97 20.83 13.17
CA ARG A 183 -2.29 21.34 14.51
C ARG A 183 -1.26 20.96 15.56
N LYS A 184 -0.79 19.70 15.55
CA LYS A 184 0.05 19.15 16.62
C LYS A 184 1.55 19.28 16.36
N ARG A 185 1.98 19.28 15.10
CA ARG A 185 3.38 19.18 14.71
C ARG A 185 3.68 19.97 13.42
N LYS A 186 3.48 21.28 13.47
CA LYS A 186 3.60 22.18 12.31
C LYS A 186 4.96 22.06 11.58
N ASP A 187 6.06 21.95 12.33
CA ASP A 187 7.39 21.82 11.75
C ASP A 187 7.57 20.50 10.99
N TYR A 188 6.95 19.42 11.47
CA TYR A 188 6.96 18.12 10.81
C TYR A 188 6.02 18.10 9.59
N PHE A 189 4.93 18.86 9.61
CA PHE A 189 3.91 18.88 8.56
C PHE A 189 4.51 19.18 7.18
N VAL A 190 5.31 20.24 7.05
CA VAL A 190 5.94 20.61 5.78
C VAL A 190 6.90 19.53 5.28
N ASN A 191 7.69 18.97 6.19
CA ASN A 191 8.63 17.89 5.84
C ASN A 191 7.88 16.60 5.42
N TYR A 192 6.74 16.33 6.05
CA TYR A 192 5.87 15.22 5.67
C TYR A 192 5.30 15.39 4.25
N LEU A 193 4.83 16.59 3.89
CA LEU A 193 4.34 16.85 2.53
C LEU A 193 5.43 16.68 1.47
N LYS A 194 6.66 17.15 1.75
CA LYS A 194 7.83 16.91 0.88
C LYS A 194 8.13 15.43 0.74
N TRP A 195 8.04 14.68 1.83
CA TRP A 195 8.23 13.25 1.83
C TRP A 195 7.17 12.54 0.96
N VAL A 196 5.89 12.87 1.10
CA VAL A 196 4.79 12.33 0.26
C VAL A 196 5.07 12.58 -1.22
N ARG A 197 5.40 13.81 -1.60
CA ARG A 197 5.77 14.16 -2.97
C ARG A 197 6.95 13.34 -3.48
N THR A 198 8.01 13.23 -2.69
CA THR A 198 9.21 12.47 -3.06
C THR A 198 8.88 10.99 -3.26
N ALA A 199 8.06 10.42 -2.36
CA ALA A 199 7.60 9.05 -2.45
C ALA A 199 6.82 8.79 -3.74
N ILE A 200 5.84 9.64 -4.05
CA ILE A 200 5.00 9.52 -5.25
C ILE A 200 5.86 9.64 -6.51
N ASN A 201 6.74 10.64 -6.60
CA ASN A 201 7.62 10.82 -7.75
C ASN A 201 8.54 9.63 -7.98
N SER A 202 9.17 9.16 -6.91
CA SER A 202 10.10 8.04 -6.98
C SER A 202 9.38 6.76 -7.43
N LEU A 203 8.23 6.47 -6.84
CA LEU A 203 7.43 5.30 -7.21
C LEU A 203 6.85 5.43 -8.63
N ASP A 204 6.39 6.63 -9.02
CA ASP A 204 5.88 6.82 -10.39
C ASP A 204 6.95 6.57 -11.43
N SER A 205 8.17 7.00 -11.18
CA SER A 205 9.30 6.82 -12.10
C SER A 205 9.84 5.38 -12.11
N ASN A 206 10.00 4.78 -10.92
CA ASN A 206 10.65 3.47 -10.79
C ASN A 206 9.72 2.32 -11.19
N LEU A 207 8.42 2.44 -10.93
CA LEU A 207 7.45 1.40 -11.24
C LEU A 207 7.07 1.31 -12.72
N LYS A 208 7.45 2.28 -13.56
CA LYS A 208 7.31 2.13 -15.02
C LYS A 208 8.05 0.90 -15.55
N LYS A 209 9.23 0.62 -15.00
CA LYS A 209 10.04 -0.55 -15.41
C LYS A 209 9.42 -1.89 -14.96
N ILE A 210 8.62 -1.90 -13.92
CA ILE A 210 7.95 -3.10 -13.41
C ILE A 210 6.69 -3.38 -14.21
N ASP A 211 5.90 -2.35 -14.52
CA ASP A 211 4.73 -2.48 -15.39
C ASP A 211 5.10 -3.14 -16.74
N GLU A 212 6.24 -2.75 -17.32
CA GLU A 212 6.71 -3.31 -18.60
C GLU A 212 7.05 -4.81 -18.52
N ARG A 213 7.54 -5.30 -17.39
CA ARG A 213 7.91 -6.72 -17.23
C ARG A 213 6.73 -7.65 -16.96
N PHE A 214 5.75 -7.22 -16.19
CA PHE A 214 4.61 -8.07 -15.81
C PHE A 214 3.45 -8.04 -16.82
N PHE A 215 3.47 -7.14 -17.82
CA PHE A 215 2.36 -6.91 -18.74
C PHE A 215 2.64 -7.24 -20.20
N TYR A 216 3.87 -7.60 -20.56
CA TYR A 216 4.27 -7.88 -21.93
C TYR A 216 4.74 -9.33 -22.17
N GLU A 217 4.57 -10.23 -21.22
CA GLU A 217 4.61 -11.68 -21.42
C GLU A 217 3.16 -12.24 -21.35
#